data_0cc18d89fdcc4b628d54328661773939
#
_entry.id   0cc18d89fdcc4b628d54328661773939
#
_cell.length_a   1.000
_cell.length_b   1.000
_cell.length_c   1.000
_cell.angle_alpha   90.00
_cell.angle_beta   90.00
_cell.angle_gamma   90.00
#
_symmetry.space_group_name_H-M   'P 1'
#
loop_
_entity.id
_entity.type
_entity.pdbx_description
1 polymer ?
#
loop_
_entity_poly.entity_id
_entity_poly.type
_entity_poly.pdbx_seq_one_letter_code
_entity_poly.pdbx_strand_id
1 'polypeptide(L)'
;GIETRTLEAKVLQDADRLDALGAVGLSRCLMLGGYMGSELMSRVDPFCESREPEDAKFAVDHFYRKLLKLENTMKTTAGRALATERTDFLRGFLEQLRREVPS
;
A
#
# COMPACT_ATOMS: atom_id res chain seq x y z
N GLY A 1 -13.45 10.58 12.33
CA GLY A 1 -12.97 9.23 12.59
C GLY A 1 -13.07 8.86 14.05
N ILE A 2 -12.74 7.63 14.35
CA ILE A 2 -12.72 7.13 15.72
C ILE A 2 -11.53 7.73 16.45
N GLU A 3 -11.80 8.28 17.62
CA GLU A 3 -10.74 8.85 18.44
C GLU A 3 -9.94 7.72 19.10
N THR A 4 -8.61 7.72 18.94
CA THR A 4 -7.75 6.63 19.38
C THR A 4 -7.22 6.85 20.79
N ARG A 5 -8.12 7.01 21.77
CA ARG A 5 -7.74 7.19 23.16
C ARG A 5 -7.52 5.88 23.90
N THR A 6 -8.30 4.86 23.58
CA THR A 6 -8.22 3.58 24.27
C THR A 6 -7.30 2.61 23.53
N LEU A 7 -6.75 1.65 24.25
CA LEU A 7 -5.97 0.58 23.63
C LEU A 7 -6.80 -0.21 22.62
N GLU A 8 -8.06 -0.48 22.96
CA GLU A 8 -8.96 -1.21 22.05
C GLU A 8 -9.16 -0.48 20.74
N ALA A 9 -9.40 0.84 20.79
CA ALA A 9 -9.58 1.66 19.59
C ALA A 9 -8.32 1.68 18.74
N LYS A 10 -7.15 1.76 19.40
CA LYS A 10 -5.86 1.75 18.70
C LYS A 10 -5.62 0.42 17.99
N VAL A 11 -5.92 -0.70 18.66
CA VAL A 11 -5.76 -2.04 18.10
C VAL A 11 -6.68 -2.23 16.90
N LEU A 12 -7.94 -1.81 17.00
CA LEU A 12 -8.90 -1.92 15.91
C LEU A 12 -8.47 -1.08 14.70
N GLN A 13 -7.97 0.12 14.95
CA GLN A 13 -7.51 1.00 13.88
C GLN A 13 -6.29 0.42 13.17
N ASP A 14 -5.35 -0.13 13.95
CA ASP A 14 -4.17 -0.78 13.38
C ASP A 14 -4.57 -2.01 12.55
N ALA A 15 -5.48 -2.84 13.06
CA ALA A 15 -5.94 -4.04 12.35
C ALA A 15 -6.56 -3.67 11.00
N ASP A 16 -7.38 -2.62 10.97
CA ASP A 16 -8.01 -2.14 9.75
C ASP A 16 -6.95 -1.74 8.69
N ARG A 17 -5.94 -1.00 9.13
CA ARG A 17 -4.86 -0.55 8.23
C ARG A 17 -3.96 -1.70 7.79
N LEU A 18 -3.71 -2.66 8.67
CA LEU A 18 -2.87 -3.81 8.34
C LEU A 18 -3.47 -4.68 7.24
N ASP A 19 -4.79 -4.70 7.11
CA ASP A 19 -5.46 -5.46 6.04
C ASP A 19 -5.15 -4.90 4.64
N ALA A 20 -4.69 -3.66 4.55
CA ALA A 20 -4.31 -3.05 3.28
C ALA A 20 -2.84 -3.34 2.91
N LEU A 21 -2.09 -4.00 3.76
CA LEU A 21 -0.66 -4.24 3.58
C LEU A 21 -0.38 -5.73 3.35
N GLY A 22 0.85 -6.03 2.93
CA GLY A 22 1.31 -7.39 2.71
C GLY A 22 0.70 -8.03 1.48
N ALA A 23 0.78 -9.36 1.40
CA ALA A 23 0.32 -10.12 0.23
C ALA A 23 -1.20 -9.97 0.01
N VAL A 24 -1.98 -10.00 1.08
CA VAL A 24 -3.43 -9.85 0.98
C VAL A 24 -3.79 -8.45 0.49
N GLY A 25 -3.20 -7.43 1.08
CA GLY A 25 -3.45 -6.05 0.67
C GLY A 25 -3.03 -5.78 -0.77
N LEU A 26 -1.88 -6.31 -1.17
CA LEU A 26 -1.40 -6.21 -2.54
C LEU A 26 -2.40 -6.84 -3.50
N SER A 27 -2.84 -8.06 -3.19
CA SER A 27 -3.78 -8.79 -4.05
C SER A 27 -5.10 -8.03 -4.20
N ARG A 28 -5.62 -7.51 -3.12
CA ARG A 28 -6.85 -6.70 -3.12
C ARG A 28 -6.69 -5.43 -3.97
N CYS A 29 -5.57 -4.76 -3.82
CA CYS A 29 -5.29 -3.54 -4.57
C CYS A 29 -5.30 -3.81 -6.08
N LEU A 30 -4.62 -4.85 -6.51
CA LEU A 30 -4.53 -5.18 -7.93
C LEU A 30 -5.87 -5.69 -8.48
N MET A 31 -6.58 -6.50 -7.71
CA MET A 31 -7.90 -6.99 -8.12
C MET A 31 -8.90 -5.86 -8.27
N LEU A 32 -8.93 -4.94 -7.31
CA LEU A 32 -9.82 -3.78 -7.36
C LEU A 32 -9.47 -2.89 -8.55
N GLY A 33 -8.18 -2.65 -8.79
CA GLY A 33 -7.72 -1.88 -9.93
C GLY A 33 -8.20 -2.47 -11.24
N GLY A 34 -8.05 -3.80 -11.39
CA GLY A 34 -8.54 -4.50 -12.58
C GLY A 34 -10.04 -4.40 -12.75
N TYR A 35 -10.79 -4.57 -11.66
CA TYR A 35 -12.23 -4.45 -11.66
C TYR A 35 -12.69 -3.06 -12.11
N MET A 36 -12.01 -2.02 -11.66
CA MET A 36 -12.34 -0.63 -11.99
C MET A 36 -11.79 -0.17 -13.34
N GLY A 37 -11.10 -1.04 -14.06
CA GLY A 37 -10.56 -0.72 -15.38
C GLY A 37 -9.23 0.03 -15.35
N SER A 38 -8.54 0.05 -14.22
CA SER A 38 -7.22 0.68 -14.12
C SER A 38 -6.18 -0.18 -14.84
N GLU A 39 -5.15 0.46 -15.39
CA GLU A 39 -3.97 -0.25 -15.87
C GLU A 39 -3.11 -0.62 -14.67
N LEU A 40 -2.23 -1.61 -14.85
CA LEU A 40 -1.33 -2.02 -13.75
C LEU A 40 -0.43 -0.86 -13.33
N MET A 41 0.22 -0.21 -14.29
CA MET A 41 1.15 0.88 -14.02
C MET A 41 1.32 1.77 -15.24
N SER A 42 1.81 2.98 -15.02
CA SER A 42 2.14 3.92 -16.10
C SER A 42 3.29 3.37 -16.95
N ARG A 43 3.22 3.60 -18.24
CA ARG A 43 4.32 3.22 -19.16
C ARG A 43 5.41 4.27 -19.21
N VAL A 44 5.13 5.48 -18.75
CA VAL A 44 6.07 6.59 -18.79
C VAL A 44 6.85 6.72 -17.48
N ASP A 45 6.15 6.65 -16.35
CA ASP A 45 6.76 6.78 -15.03
C ASP A 45 6.07 5.81 -14.07
N PRO A 46 6.38 4.49 -14.19
CA PRO A 46 5.64 3.48 -13.45
C PRO A 46 5.76 3.56 -11.93
N PHE A 47 6.81 4.19 -11.42
CA PHE A 47 7.08 4.23 -9.98
C PHE A 47 6.96 5.63 -9.38
N CYS A 48 6.23 6.52 -10.03
CA CYS A 48 5.92 7.87 -9.55
C CYS A 48 7.16 8.65 -9.12
N GLU A 49 8.23 8.59 -9.91
CA GLU A 49 9.48 9.27 -9.58
C GLU A 49 9.42 10.75 -9.87
N SER A 50 8.64 11.18 -10.86
CA SER A 50 8.58 12.58 -11.29
C SER A 50 7.16 13.12 -11.49
N ARG A 51 6.16 12.45 -10.92
CA ARG A 51 4.75 12.88 -10.99
C ARG A 51 3.99 12.47 -9.76
N GLU A 52 2.85 13.11 -9.53
CA GLU A 52 1.94 12.70 -8.46
C GLU A 52 1.25 11.38 -8.83
N PRO A 53 1.00 10.50 -7.84
CA PRO A 53 0.26 9.27 -8.11
C PRO A 53 -1.14 9.52 -8.66
N GLU A 54 -1.54 8.69 -9.63
CA GLU A 54 -2.88 8.70 -10.23
C GLU A 54 -3.50 7.32 -10.04
N ASP A 55 -3.89 7.00 -8.82
CA ASP A 55 -4.32 5.65 -8.47
C ASP A 55 -5.67 5.24 -9.06
N ALA A 56 -6.44 6.19 -9.60
CA ALA A 56 -7.63 5.86 -10.38
C ALA A 56 -7.26 5.30 -11.76
N LYS A 57 -6.10 5.65 -12.29
CA LYS A 57 -5.63 5.19 -13.60
C LYS A 57 -4.71 3.98 -13.52
N PHE A 58 -3.87 3.93 -12.49
CA PHE A 58 -2.82 2.93 -12.36
C PHE A 58 -2.85 2.30 -10.97
N ALA A 59 -3.01 0.98 -10.92
CA ALA A 59 -3.12 0.27 -9.65
C ALA A 59 -1.85 0.42 -8.79
N VAL A 60 -0.66 0.35 -9.40
CA VAL A 60 0.61 0.49 -8.66
C VAL A 60 0.74 1.86 -8.02
N ASP A 61 0.14 2.90 -8.59
CA ASP A 61 0.19 4.24 -8.03
C ASP A 61 -0.42 4.31 -6.64
N HIS A 62 -1.38 3.43 -6.32
CA HIS A 62 -1.99 3.38 -5.01
C HIS A 62 -0.98 3.02 -3.91
N PHE A 63 0.05 2.26 -4.24
CA PHE A 63 1.14 1.96 -3.31
C PHE A 63 1.79 3.26 -2.83
N TYR A 64 2.08 4.17 -3.77
CA TYR A 64 2.73 5.44 -3.47
C TYR A 64 1.79 6.47 -2.86
N ARG A 65 0.52 6.45 -3.28
CA ARG A 65 -0.48 7.37 -2.74
C ARG A 65 -0.79 7.06 -1.28
N LYS A 66 -0.93 5.78 -0.93
CA LYS A 66 -1.45 5.40 0.37
C LYS A 66 -0.69 4.27 1.08
N LEU A 67 -0.51 3.12 0.42
CA LEU A 67 -0.10 1.90 1.12
C LEU A 67 1.26 2.04 1.81
N LEU A 68 2.25 2.61 1.14
CA LEU A 68 3.59 2.76 1.70
C LEU A 68 3.65 3.77 2.85
N LYS A 69 2.60 4.54 3.06
CA LYS A 69 2.52 5.55 4.13
C LYS A 69 1.82 5.03 5.38
N LEU A 70 1.09 3.92 5.27
CA LEU A 70 0.30 3.41 6.39
C LEU A 70 1.15 2.96 7.57
N GLU A 71 2.34 2.46 7.32
CA GLU A 71 3.28 2.01 8.35
C GLU A 71 3.52 3.09 9.42
N ASN A 72 3.59 4.34 9.00
CA ASN A 72 3.85 5.46 9.89
C ASN A 72 2.62 5.92 10.69
N THR A 73 1.47 5.33 10.41
CA THR A 73 0.21 5.69 11.08
C THR A 73 -0.21 4.71 12.17
N MET A 74 0.59 3.66 12.41
CA MET A 74 0.26 2.65 13.41
C MET A 74 0.30 3.24 14.81
N LYS A 75 -0.63 2.81 15.66
CA LYS A 75 -0.83 3.33 17.00
C LYS A 75 -0.24 2.45 18.10
N THR A 76 0.01 1.17 17.81
CA THR A 76 0.57 0.24 18.79
C THR A 76 1.94 -0.26 18.33
N THR A 77 2.75 -0.70 19.31
CA THR A 77 4.07 -1.28 19.02
C THR A 77 3.94 -2.55 18.18
N ALA A 78 3.01 -3.43 18.53
CA ALA A 78 2.77 -4.67 17.80
C ALA A 78 2.29 -4.39 16.38
N GLY A 79 1.36 -3.43 16.22
CA GLY A 79 0.86 -3.03 14.91
C GLY A 79 1.96 -2.45 14.04
N ARG A 80 2.84 -1.64 14.62
CA ARG A 80 3.96 -1.04 13.90
C ARG A 80 4.94 -2.11 13.40
N ALA A 81 5.28 -3.08 14.24
CA ALA A 81 6.19 -4.16 13.86
C ALA A 81 5.62 -4.98 12.69
N LEU A 82 4.34 -5.33 12.78
CA LEU A 82 3.68 -6.09 11.72
C LEU A 82 3.53 -5.27 10.43
N ALA A 83 3.24 -3.97 10.57
CA ALA A 83 3.13 -3.07 9.41
C ALA A 83 4.46 -2.95 8.69
N THR A 84 5.58 -2.88 9.42
CA THR A 84 6.91 -2.82 8.82
C THR A 84 7.18 -4.08 8.00
N GLU A 85 6.88 -5.24 8.55
CA GLU A 85 7.06 -6.51 7.85
C GLU A 85 6.24 -6.56 6.56
N ARG A 86 4.97 -6.19 6.63
CA ARG A 86 4.07 -6.22 5.47
C ARG A 86 4.40 -5.13 4.45
N THR A 87 4.88 -3.99 4.89
CA THR A 87 5.30 -2.92 3.97
C THR A 87 6.61 -3.30 3.27
N ASP A 88 7.52 -3.97 3.97
CA ASP A 88 8.73 -4.49 3.35
C ASP A 88 8.41 -5.48 2.23
N PHE A 89 7.36 -6.29 2.41
CA PHE A 89 6.89 -7.16 1.33
C PHE A 89 6.44 -6.34 0.11
N LEU A 90 5.70 -5.26 0.33
CA LEU A 90 5.27 -4.38 -0.77
C LEU A 90 6.45 -3.74 -1.48
N ARG A 91 7.46 -3.30 -0.73
CA ARG A 91 8.68 -2.74 -1.31
C ARG A 91 9.42 -3.77 -2.14
N GLY A 92 9.48 -5.00 -1.65
CA GLY A 92 10.09 -6.11 -2.38
C GLY A 92 9.38 -6.42 -3.69
N PHE A 93 8.05 -6.35 -3.69
CA PHE A 93 7.26 -6.52 -4.90
C PHE A 93 7.59 -5.43 -5.91
N LEU A 94 7.64 -4.17 -5.48
CA LEU A 94 7.97 -3.05 -6.36
C LEU A 94 9.39 -3.17 -6.93
N GLU A 95 10.34 -3.60 -6.11
CA GLU A 95 11.72 -3.84 -6.57
C GLU A 95 11.77 -4.94 -7.63
N GLN A 96 11.04 -6.03 -7.41
CA GLN A 96 10.97 -7.12 -8.39
C GLN A 96 10.32 -6.64 -9.68
N LEU A 97 9.23 -5.88 -9.57
CA LEU A 97 8.54 -5.31 -10.73
C LEU A 97 9.48 -4.40 -11.52
N ARG A 98 10.28 -3.59 -10.82
CA ARG A 98 11.26 -2.68 -11.44
C ARG A 98 12.29 -3.46 -12.26
N ARG A 99 12.69 -4.63 -11.79
CA ARG A 99 13.64 -5.48 -12.52
C ARG A 99 13.03 -6.12 -13.76
N GLU A 100 11.73 -6.34 -13.75
CA GLU A 100 11.04 -7.03 -14.83
C GLU A 100 10.54 -6.12 -15.94
N VAL A 101 10.31 -4.84 -15.64
CA VAL A 101 9.83 -3.91 -16.67
C VAL A 101 11.02 -3.34 -17.44
N PRO A 102 10.87 -3.16 -18.76
CA PRO A 102 11.92 -2.54 -19.57
C PRO A 102 12.18 -1.10 -19.12
N SER A 103 13.42 -0.72 -19.09
CA SER A 103 13.81 0.66 -18.75
C SER A 103 13.72 1.56 -19.98
#